data_2f3d4ab0ec61cc5e5993f931343d2852
#
_entry.id   2f3d4ab0ec61cc5e5993f931343d2852
#
_cell.length_a   1.000
_cell.length_b   1.000
_cell.length_c   1.000
_cell.angle_alpha   90.00
_cell.angle_beta   90.00
_cell.angle_gamma   90.00
#
_symmetry.space_group_name_H-M   'P 1'
#
loop_
_entity.id
_entity.type
_entity.pdbx_description
1 polymer ?
#
loop_
_entity_poly.entity_id
_entity_poly.type
_entity_poly.pdbx_seq_one_letter_code
_entity_poly.pdbx_strand_id
1 'polypeptide(L)'
;MKLYCEKRTYNLKQGNYDVIFDFNTKDDIVKLKELFKIENEINNNFLLELTSINFENYKEITENQWYDIPIKFFEKFKVSTINSAKEEINNSIFLSLIQKNKNPITLKKYKIGFLQYNYPEYNSDKNLTSDEFKKYITLKNNKPYTNFSSSYLNVYNVGCGNCNEIITSSIRIFFDLGVDIKYNKQHINSIIKSINFNQPYNCVLSHWDFDHYKLILELKDKYLINMNTFLAPSKIPNTLSVNKCFDVLKRLKIPYLIIDKTTRLNKRINLSKKYDIFNNIELYRSSDGSNLNQSGIVLVYKGKNKHTILTGDHHYYQIYDYIISPNSNQLNYEIVVPHHGGNAGTLNESLWNNLRLTGCISTKSGRYQNLPHKNNHDYFYNQKKFHCTECKNAHYKTKI
;
A
#
# COMPACT_ATOMS: atom_id res chain seq x y z
N MET A 1 -23.03 -2.70 -10.94
CA MET A 1 -21.96 -1.82 -10.43
C MET A 1 -20.68 -2.63 -10.30
N LYS A 2 -19.61 -2.13 -10.86
CA LYS A 2 -18.30 -2.78 -10.75
C LYS A 2 -17.56 -2.22 -9.54
N LEU A 3 -17.34 -3.09 -8.56
CA LEU A 3 -16.73 -2.77 -7.28
C LEU A 3 -15.46 -3.61 -7.08
N TYR A 4 -14.38 -2.96 -6.67
CA TYR A 4 -13.11 -3.59 -6.35
C TYR A 4 -12.98 -3.77 -4.84
N CYS A 5 -12.75 -5.01 -4.39
CA CYS A 5 -12.58 -5.29 -2.97
C CYS A 5 -11.17 -4.90 -2.51
N GLU A 6 -11.06 -3.78 -1.81
CA GLU A 6 -9.81 -3.28 -1.23
C GLU A 6 -9.43 -4.09 0.02
N LYS A 7 -10.32 -4.20 0.97
CA LYS A 7 -10.06 -4.87 2.25
C LYS A 7 -11.27 -5.62 2.75
N ARG A 8 -10.99 -6.72 3.48
CA ARG A 8 -12.00 -7.54 4.17
C ARG A 8 -11.56 -7.76 5.62
N THR A 9 -12.44 -7.49 6.56
CA THR A 9 -12.21 -7.69 7.99
C THR A 9 -13.26 -8.61 8.59
N TYR A 10 -12.84 -9.59 9.39
CA TYR A 10 -13.75 -10.42 10.16
C TYR A 10 -13.89 -9.87 11.58
N ASN A 11 -15.11 -9.65 12.02
CA ASN A 11 -15.40 -9.24 13.39
C ASN A 11 -15.64 -10.48 14.26
N LEU A 12 -14.61 -10.87 15.01
CA LEU A 12 -14.67 -12.06 15.89
C LEU A 12 -15.80 -12.00 16.92
N LYS A 13 -16.15 -10.79 17.43
CA LYS A 13 -17.19 -10.65 18.45
C LYS A 13 -18.60 -10.86 17.89
N GLN A 14 -18.80 -10.49 16.64
CA GLN A 14 -20.12 -10.51 15.99
C GLN A 14 -20.28 -11.66 15.00
N GLY A 15 -19.19 -12.37 14.65
CA GLY A 15 -19.22 -13.45 13.67
C GLY A 15 -19.52 -13.01 12.24
N ASN A 16 -19.25 -11.77 11.91
CA ASN A 16 -19.58 -11.16 10.63
C ASN A 16 -18.38 -10.44 10.00
N TYR A 17 -18.55 -9.93 8.77
CA TYR A 17 -17.52 -9.29 7.99
C TYR A 17 -17.82 -7.81 7.73
N ASP A 18 -16.76 -7.01 7.70
CA ASP A 18 -16.75 -5.69 7.09
C ASP A 18 -15.91 -5.76 5.81
N VAL A 19 -16.40 -5.14 4.74
CA VAL A 19 -15.75 -5.15 3.43
C VAL A 19 -15.70 -3.73 2.89
N ILE A 20 -14.53 -3.31 2.42
CA ILE A 20 -14.31 -2.01 1.79
C ILE A 20 -14.15 -2.22 0.29
N PHE A 21 -14.92 -1.46 -0.48
CA PHE A 21 -14.87 -1.44 -1.93
C PHE A 21 -14.48 -0.07 -2.47
N ASP A 22 -13.69 -0.06 -3.55
CA ASP A 22 -13.55 1.06 -4.45
C ASP A 22 -14.42 0.86 -5.70
N PHE A 23 -14.74 1.94 -6.38
CA PHE A 23 -15.60 1.96 -7.54
C PHE A 23 -14.78 1.97 -8.84
N ASN A 24 -15.40 1.49 -9.93
CA ASN A 24 -14.87 1.65 -11.27
C ASN A 24 -15.15 3.04 -11.83
N THR A 25 -16.37 3.53 -11.65
CA THR A 25 -16.86 4.79 -12.26
C THR A 25 -17.62 5.67 -11.27
N LYS A 26 -17.69 6.98 -11.57
CA LYS A 26 -18.52 7.94 -10.83
C LYS A 26 -20.02 7.62 -10.95
N ASP A 27 -20.46 7.08 -12.09
CA ASP A 27 -21.86 6.74 -12.32
C ASP A 27 -22.36 5.66 -11.36
N ASP A 28 -21.50 4.73 -10.99
CA ASP A 28 -21.83 3.71 -9.98
C ASP A 28 -22.06 4.32 -8.59
N ILE A 29 -21.30 5.38 -8.26
CA ILE A 29 -21.50 6.14 -7.03
C ILE A 29 -22.85 6.89 -7.08
N VAL A 30 -23.16 7.54 -8.21
CA VAL A 30 -24.44 8.28 -8.39
C VAL A 30 -25.62 7.34 -8.17
N LYS A 31 -25.66 6.18 -8.83
CA LYS A 31 -26.72 5.17 -8.67
C LYS A 31 -26.90 4.73 -7.21
N LEU A 32 -25.80 4.57 -6.49
CA LEU A 32 -25.86 4.17 -5.07
C LEU A 32 -26.43 5.29 -4.21
N LYS A 33 -26.05 6.55 -4.49
CA LYS A 33 -26.60 7.72 -3.81
C LYS A 33 -28.10 7.87 -4.03
N GLU A 34 -28.55 7.71 -5.25
CA GLU A 34 -29.98 7.75 -5.59
C GLU A 34 -30.75 6.68 -4.83
N LEU A 35 -30.25 5.44 -4.78
CA LEU A 35 -30.86 4.34 -4.03
C LEU A 35 -31.05 4.67 -2.56
N PHE A 36 -30.05 5.31 -1.94
CA PHE A 36 -30.07 5.64 -0.50
C PHE A 36 -30.50 7.09 -0.20
N LYS A 37 -30.93 7.86 -1.21
CA LYS A 37 -31.36 9.27 -1.08
C LYS A 37 -30.33 10.15 -0.38
N ILE A 38 -29.05 10.03 -0.80
CA ILE A 38 -27.94 10.79 -0.25
C ILE A 38 -27.75 12.08 -1.04
N GLU A 39 -28.00 13.23 -0.43
CA GLU A 39 -27.97 14.56 -1.10
C GLU A 39 -26.57 15.19 -1.14
N ASN A 40 -25.64 14.75 -0.27
CA ASN A 40 -24.31 15.35 -0.16
C ASN A 40 -23.52 15.26 -1.46
N GLU A 41 -22.79 16.31 -1.80
CA GLU A 41 -21.85 16.29 -2.93
C GLU A 41 -20.79 15.21 -2.75
N ILE A 42 -20.47 14.51 -3.85
CA ILE A 42 -19.43 13.49 -3.85
C ILE A 42 -18.10 14.17 -4.13
N ASN A 43 -17.36 14.45 -3.10
CA ASN A 43 -15.96 14.76 -3.24
C ASN A 43 -15.15 13.49 -3.57
N ASN A 44 -14.06 13.68 -4.16
CA ASN A 44 -13.29 12.81 -5.02
C ASN A 44 -12.77 11.45 -4.48
N ASN A 45 -12.90 11.08 -3.22
CA ASN A 45 -12.37 9.83 -2.66
C ASN A 45 -13.48 9.05 -1.93
N PHE A 46 -14.39 8.48 -2.71
CA PHE A 46 -15.55 7.79 -2.18
C PHE A 46 -15.31 6.28 -2.15
N LEU A 47 -15.34 5.69 -0.97
CA LEU A 47 -15.28 4.25 -0.77
C LEU A 47 -16.59 3.76 -0.17
N LEU A 48 -16.98 2.54 -0.52
CA LEU A 48 -18.14 1.85 0.03
C LEU A 48 -17.68 0.86 1.08
N GLU A 49 -18.17 1.00 2.31
CA GLU A 49 -18.00 0.01 3.36
C GLU A 49 -19.32 -0.74 3.58
N LEU A 50 -19.30 -2.04 3.42
CA LEU A 50 -20.38 -2.91 3.86
C LEU A 50 -20.02 -3.48 5.21
N THR A 51 -20.82 -3.16 6.25
CA THR A 51 -20.55 -3.57 7.63
C THR A 51 -21.49 -4.67 8.09
N SER A 52 -21.01 -5.51 9.00
CA SER A 52 -21.78 -6.56 9.66
C SER A 52 -22.43 -7.55 8.69
N ILE A 53 -21.68 -7.93 7.63
CA ILE A 53 -22.17 -8.85 6.63
C ILE A 53 -22.08 -10.28 7.15
N ASN A 54 -23.20 -11.00 7.08
CA ASN A 54 -23.23 -12.42 7.29
C ASN A 54 -23.05 -13.14 5.95
N PHE A 55 -21.90 -13.77 5.74
CA PHE A 55 -21.63 -14.59 4.55
C PHE A 55 -22.01 -16.06 4.79
N GLU A 56 -22.53 -16.71 3.74
CA GLU A 56 -22.76 -18.17 3.74
C GLU A 56 -21.43 -18.93 3.93
N ASN A 57 -20.34 -18.40 3.39
CA ASN A 57 -19.01 -18.98 3.51
C ASN A 57 -17.96 -17.86 3.60
N TYR A 58 -16.99 -18.02 4.50
CA TYR A 58 -15.89 -17.06 4.69
C TYR A 58 -15.00 -16.83 3.45
N LYS A 59 -15.03 -17.73 2.47
CA LYS A 59 -14.27 -17.64 1.21
C LYS A 59 -15.00 -16.90 0.10
N GLU A 60 -16.18 -16.35 0.35
CA GLU A 60 -17.00 -15.75 -0.72
C GLU A 60 -16.48 -14.47 -1.28
N ILE A 61 -15.74 -13.70 -0.49
CA ILE A 61 -15.11 -12.48 -0.93
C ILE A 61 -13.59 -12.56 -0.81
N THR A 62 -12.92 -12.04 -1.80
CA THR A 62 -11.45 -12.04 -1.90
C THR A 62 -10.98 -10.62 -2.14
N GLU A 63 -10.02 -10.14 -1.36
CA GLU A 63 -9.34 -8.88 -1.59
C GLU A 63 -8.66 -8.87 -2.97
N ASN A 64 -8.48 -7.68 -3.52
CA ASN A 64 -7.85 -7.47 -4.82
C ASN A 64 -8.61 -8.13 -6.00
N GLN A 65 -9.93 -8.22 -5.89
CA GLN A 65 -10.80 -8.76 -6.91
C GLN A 65 -11.98 -7.83 -7.21
N TRP A 66 -12.44 -7.89 -8.46
CA TRP A 66 -13.63 -7.18 -8.91
C TRP A 66 -14.90 -8.00 -8.75
N TYR A 67 -15.99 -7.30 -8.50
CA TYR A 67 -17.34 -7.83 -8.39
C TYR A 67 -18.28 -6.97 -9.21
N ASP A 68 -19.11 -7.57 -10.06
CA ASP A 68 -20.19 -6.90 -10.78
C ASP A 68 -21.51 -7.13 -10.03
N ILE A 69 -21.82 -6.22 -9.10
CA ILE A 69 -22.93 -6.38 -8.16
C ILE A 69 -24.13 -5.56 -8.68
N PRO A 70 -25.30 -6.19 -8.91
CA PRO A 70 -26.48 -5.46 -9.35
C PRO A 70 -26.97 -4.50 -8.28
N ILE A 71 -27.49 -3.33 -8.67
CA ILE A 71 -27.94 -2.28 -7.72
C ILE A 71 -28.98 -2.81 -6.72
N LYS A 72 -29.89 -3.69 -7.16
CA LYS A 72 -30.90 -4.35 -6.30
C LYS A 72 -30.31 -5.14 -5.12
N PHE A 73 -29.07 -5.55 -5.22
CA PHE A 73 -28.38 -6.22 -4.10
C PHE A 73 -28.34 -5.34 -2.86
N PHE A 74 -28.15 -4.02 -3.05
CA PHE A 74 -27.97 -3.05 -1.98
C PHE A 74 -29.28 -2.69 -1.27
N GLU A 75 -30.44 -3.04 -1.80
CA GLU A 75 -31.74 -2.89 -1.11
C GLU A 75 -31.80 -3.67 0.21
N LYS A 76 -30.94 -4.69 0.37
CA LYS A 76 -30.77 -5.48 1.61
C LYS A 76 -30.06 -4.70 2.73
N PHE A 77 -29.53 -3.52 2.42
CA PHE A 77 -28.76 -2.70 3.34
C PHE A 77 -29.51 -1.42 3.70
N LYS A 78 -29.06 -0.79 4.78
CA LYS A 78 -29.43 0.58 5.16
C LYS A 78 -28.15 1.38 5.45
N VAL A 79 -28.23 2.68 5.30
CA VAL A 79 -27.14 3.57 5.68
C VAL A 79 -26.89 3.45 7.17
N SER A 80 -25.69 3.10 7.57
CA SER A 80 -25.24 3.06 8.96
C SER A 80 -24.69 4.41 9.37
N THR A 81 -23.74 4.91 8.59
CA THR A 81 -23.12 6.22 8.80
C THR A 81 -22.67 6.77 7.45
N ILE A 82 -22.88 8.06 7.28
CA ILE A 82 -22.13 8.84 6.30
C ILE A 82 -21.08 9.54 7.14
N ASN A 83 -19.85 9.05 7.15
CA ASN A 83 -18.74 9.76 7.75
C ASN A 83 -18.34 10.93 6.84
N SER A 84 -19.20 11.93 6.75
CA SER A 84 -18.79 13.27 6.40
C SER A 84 -18.35 13.90 7.71
N ALA A 85 -17.06 14.13 7.89
CA ALA A 85 -16.67 15.14 8.85
C ALA A 85 -17.39 16.44 8.42
N LYS A 86 -18.26 16.94 9.30
CA LYS A 86 -19.04 18.17 9.13
C LYS A 86 -18.15 19.40 9.19
N GLU A 87 -16.95 19.39 8.65
CA GLU A 87 -16.09 20.56 8.54
C GLU A 87 -15.09 20.38 7.40
N GLU A 88 -15.29 21.19 6.37
CA GLU A 88 -14.36 21.70 5.37
C GLU A 88 -13.47 20.73 4.55
N ILE A 89 -13.91 20.53 3.31
CA ILE A 89 -13.11 20.52 2.07
C ILE A 89 -12.08 19.39 1.91
N ASN A 90 -12.33 18.49 0.93
CA ASN A 90 -11.45 17.44 0.36
C ASN A 90 -11.28 16.18 1.20
N ASN A 91 -12.20 15.21 1.09
CA ASN A 91 -12.23 14.08 2.01
C ASN A 91 -12.55 12.77 1.32
N SER A 92 -11.88 11.71 1.77
CA SER A 92 -12.36 10.36 1.55
C SER A 92 -13.70 10.20 2.27
N ILE A 93 -14.77 10.02 1.53
CA ILE A 93 -16.10 9.80 2.10
C ILE A 93 -16.33 8.30 2.12
N PHE A 94 -16.53 7.74 3.31
CA PHE A 94 -17.05 6.39 3.46
C PHE A 94 -18.58 6.43 3.50
N LEU A 95 -19.19 5.70 2.57
CA LEU A 95 -20.58 5.27 2.73
C LEU A 95 -20.59 3.91 3.42
N SER A 96 -20.91 3.89 4.70
CA SER A 96 -21.06 2.64 5.43
C SER A 96 -22.50 2.16 5.37
N LEU A 97 -22.71 0.98 4.84
CA LEU A 97 -23.98 0.30 4.75
C LEU A 97 -23.98 -0.91 5.68
N ILE A 98 -25.03 -1.06 6.49
CA ILE A 98 -25.22 -2.23 7.34
C ILE A 98 -26.34 -3.12 6.81
N GLN A 99 -26.15 -4.43 6.87
CA GLN A 99 -27.16 -5.41 6.46
C GLN A 99 -28.43 -5.29 7.30
N LYS A 100 -29.62 -5.22 6.65
CA LYS A 100 -30.92 -5.02 7.33
C LYS A 100 -31.36 -6.24 8.18
N ASN A 101 -31.00 -7.43 7.72
CA ASN A 101 -31.33 -8.69 8.40
C ASN A 101 -30.10 -9.58 8.50
N LYS A 102 -30.16 -10.63 9.31
CA LYS A 102 -29.05 -11.56 9.51
C LYS A 102 -29.01 -12.73 8.51
N ASN A 103 -29.84 -12.70 7.47
CA ASN A 103 -29.81 -13.78 6.48
C ASN A 103 -28.49 -13.79 5.74
N PRO A 104 -27.84 -14.95 5.59
CA PRO A 104 -26.58 -15.05 4.87
C PRO A 104 -26.70 -14.52 3.44
N ILE A 105 -25.66 -13.86 2.98
CA ILE A 105 -25.57 -13.34 1.60
C ILE A 105 -24.34 -13.91 0.91
N THR A 106 -24.38 -14.00 -0.42
CA THR A 106 -23.27 -14.44 -1.23
C THR A 106 -22.85 -13.36 -2.22
N LEU A 107 -21.55 -13.11 -2.30
CA LEU A 107 -20.93 -12.24 -3.30
C LEU A 107 -20.14 -13.03 -4.35
N LYS A 108 -19.83 -14.30 -4.07
CA LYS A 108 -19.02 -15.15 -4.97
C LYS A 108 -19.56 -15.18 -6.39
N LYS A 109 -20.87 -15.23 -6.58
CA LYS A 109 -21.52 -15.26 -7.90
C LYS A 109 -21.30 -14.01 -8.74
N TYR A 110 -20.90 -12.89 -8.12
CA TYR A 110 -20.63 -11.63 -8.78
C TYR A 110 -19.15 -11.40 -9.08
N LYS A 111 -18.27 -12.31 -8.66
CA LYS A 111 -16.83 -12.18 -8.85
C LYS A 111 -16.47 -12.26 -10.33
N ILE A 112 -15.75 -11.26 -10.85
CA ILE A 112 -15.28 -11.19 -12.23
C ILE A 112 -13.74 -11.17 -12.37
N GLY A 113 -13.02 -11.30 -11.26
CA GLY A 113 -11.56 -11.33 -11.27
C GLY A 113 -10.90 -9.96 -11.24
N PHE A 114 -9.70 -9.86 -11.76
CA PHE A 114 -8.91 -8.62 -11.79
C PHE A 114 -9.12 -7.89 -13.13
N LEU A 115 -9.51 -6.61 -13.07
CA LEU A 115 -9.57 -5.72 -14.23
C LEU A 115 -8.38 -4.76 -14.17
N GLN A 116 -7.49 -4.91 -15.14
CA GLN A 116 -6.33 -4.03 -15.25
C GLN A 116 -6.76 -2.66 -15.79
N TYR A 117 -6.17 -1.62 -15.21
CA TYR A 117 -6.27 -0.28 -15.75
C TYR A 117 -5.37 -0.14 -16.97
N ASN A 118 -5.95 0.18 -18.10
CA ASN A 118 -5.22 0.45 -19.33
C ASN A 118 -5.16 1.97 -19.54
N TYR A 119 -4.13 2.59 -19.01
CA TYR A 119 -3.87 4.00 -19.29
C TYR A 119 -2.99 4.11 -20.53
N PRO A 120 -3.52 4.59 -21.67
CA PRO A 120 -2.79 4.54 -22.94
C PRO A 120 -1.53 5.39 -23.00
N GLU A 121 -1.33 6.25 -22.00
CA GLU A 121 -0.24 7.24 -21.99
C GLU A 121 0.76 7.05 -20.84
N TYR A 122 0.79 5.91 -20.13
CA TYR A 122 1.80 5.74 -19.11
C TYR A 122 3.15 5.34 -19.70
N ASN A 123 4.20 5.96 -19.17
CA ASN A 123 5.57 5.59 -19.50
C ASN A 123 5.90 4.24 -18.83
N SER A 124 6.22 3.24 -19.63
CA SER A 124 6.68 1.93 -19.17
C SER A 124 8.19 1.84 -19.28
N ASP A 125 8.81 1.08 -18.39
CA ASP A 125 10.23 0.79 -18.41
C ASP A 125 10.63 -0.35 -19.39
N LYS A 126 9.70 -0.85 -20.19
CA LYS A 126 9.92 -2.02 -21.08
C LYS A 126 11.19 -1.98 -21.88
N ASN A 127 11.56 -0.80 -22.34
CA ASN A 127 12.69 -0.59 -23.25
C ASN A 127 13.80 0.28 -22.64
N LEU A 128 13.75 0.56 -21.31
CA LEU A 128 14.78 1.38 -20.65
C LEU A 128 15.99 0.55 -20.24
N THR A 129 17.17 1.04 -20.58
CA THR A 129 18.43 0.58 -19.98
C THR A 129 18.57 1.08 -18.54
N SER A 130 19.47 0.47 -17.75
CA SER A 130 19.73 0.93 -16.37
C SER A 130 20.21 2.37 -16.31
N ASP A 131 20.96 2.84 -17.32
CA ASP A 131 21.46 4.21 -17.36
C ASP A 131 20.36 5.22 -17.72
N GLU A 132 19.46 4.86 -18.64
CA GLU A 132 18.26 5.67 -18.94
C GLU A 132 17.33 5.77 -17.74
N PHE A 133 17.15 4.66 -17.02
CA PHE A 133 16.38 4.65 -15.78
C PHE A 133 16.99 5.56 -14.71
N LYS A 134 18.33 5.47 -14.49
CA LYS A 134 19.05 6.38 -13.59
C LYS A 134 18.88 7.83 -14.01
N LYS A 135 19.04 8.14 -15.29
CA LYS A 135 18.83 9.48 -15.84
C LYS A 135 17.40 9.97 -15.60
N TYR A 136 16.41 9.12 -15.78
CA TYR A 136 15.00 9.48 -15.51
C TYR A 136 14.77 9.88 -14.06
N ILE A 137 15.37 9.19 -13.09
CA ILE A 137 15.25 9.50 -11.66
C ILE A 137 16.08 10.75 -11.28
N THR A 138 17.21 11.00 -11.93
CA THR A 138 18.12 12.12 -11.60
C THR A 138 17.73 13.43 -12.24
N LEU A 139 16.95 13.46 -13.32
CA LEU A 139 16.66 14.64 -14.15
C LEU A 139 16.10 15.86 -13.41
N LYS A 140 15.63 15.73 -12.17
CA LYS A 140 15.15 16.86 -11.36
C LYS A 140 15.92 17.08 -10.05
N ASN A 141 16.92 16.27 -9.76
CA ASN A 141 17.66 16.32 -8.49
C ASN A 141 18.91 17.22 -8.56
N ASN A 142 18.81 18.43 -9.16
CA ASN A 142 19.94 19.34 -9.28
C ASN A 142 20.31 20.10 -8.00
N LYS A 143 19.65 19.80 -6.86
CA LYS A 143 20.07 20.34 -5.56
C LYS A 143 20.52 19.18 -4.68
N PRO A 144 21.81 19.17 -4.25
CA PRO A 144 22.25 18.17 -3.29
C PRO A 144 21.38 18.29 -2.03
N TYR A 145 20.87 17.15 -1.55
CA TYR A 145 20.22 17.11 -0.25
C TYR A 145 21.23 17.53 0.79
N THR A 146 20.91 18.57 1.54
CA THR A 146 21.83 19.22 2.47
C THR A 146 22.43 18.23 3.45
N ASN A 147 23.77 18.14 3.45
CA ASN A 147 24.67 17.78 4.54
C ASN A 147 24.33 16.60 5.48
N PHE A 148 23.70 15.54 5.00
CA PHE A 148 23.64 14.30 5.76
C PHE A 148 24.93 13.50 5.54
N SER A 149 25.80 13.44 6.53
CA SER A 149 26.97 12.54 6.55
C SER A 149 26.59 11.07 6.75
N SER A 150 25.32 10.78 6.97
CA SER A 150 24.79 9.45 7.30
C SER A 150 23.46 9.20 6.59
N SER A 151 23.19 7.94 6.28
CA SER A 151 21.90 7.51 5.74
C SER A 151 20.94 7.10 6.86
N TYR A 152 19.64 7.36 6.67
CA TYR A 152 18.60 7.08 7.66
C TYR A 152 17.41 6.38 7.02
N LEU A 153 16.81 5.48 7.79
CA LEU A 153 15.47 4.94 7.57
C LEU A 153 14.50 5.58 8.58
N ASN A 154 13.40 6.12 8.09
CA ASN A 154 12.25 6.50 8.89
C ASN A 154 11.06 5.62 8.50
N VAL A 155 10.38 5.00 9.48
CA VAL A 155 9.10 4.32 9.30
C VAL A 155 8.06 5.10 10.09
N TYR A 156 7.10 5.68 9.40
CA TYR A 156 6.11 6.56 10.01
C TYR A 156 4.98 5.74 10.64
N ASN A 157 4.48 6.18 11.80
CA ASN A 157 3.30 5.60 12.42
C ASN A 157 2.04 6.09 11.68
N VAL A 158 1.63 5.32 10.70
CA VAL A 158 0.51 5.61 9.80
C VAL A 158 -0.66 4.62 9.96
N GLY A 159 -0.67 3.88 11.05
CA GLY A 159 -1.65 2.80 11.28
C GLY A 159 -1.34 1.57 10.44
N CYS A 160 -2.38 0.96 9.85
CA CYS A 160 -2.23 -0.13 8.89
C CYS A 160 -2.00 0.39 7.45
N GLY A 161 -1.26 1.47 7.30
CA GLY A 161 -0.75 1.93 6.03
C GLY A 161 0.76 1.76 5.97
N ASN A 162 1.35 2.08 4.83
CA ASN A 162 2.79 2.01 4.65
C ASN A 162 3.34 3.37 4.19
N CYS A 163 4.27 3.93 4.99
CA CYS A 163 4.98 5.16 4.66
C CYS A 163 6.38 5.10 5.24
N ASN A 164 7.34 4.75 4.41
CA ASN A 164 8.73 4.58 4.79
C ASN A 164 9.61 5.54 4.00
N GLU A 165 10.67 6.02 4.59
CA GLU A 165 11.55 6.99 3.96
C GLU A 165 13.01 6.59 4.13
N ILE A 166 13.74 6.53 3.03
CA ILE A 166 15.21 6.45 3.01
C ILE A 166 15.74 7.84 2.66
N ILE A 167 16.62 8.34 3.53
CA ILE A 167 17.34 9.59 3.32
C ILE A 167 18.83 9.26 3.26
N THR A 168 19.48 9.68 2.18
CA THR A 168 20.94 9.65 2.04
C THR A 168 21.48 11.05 1.74
N SER A 169 22.80 11.20 1.61
CA SER A 169 23.39 12.49 1.19
C SER A 169 22.96 12.94 -0.21
N SER A 170 22.54 12.01 -1.06
CA SER A 170 22.26 12.26 -2.48
C SER A 170 20.81 12.10 -2.89
N ILE A 171 20.01 11.37 -2.12
CA ILE A 171 18.63 11.06 -2.49
C ILE A 171 17.73 10.92 -1.27
N ARG A 172 16.47 11.27 -1.49
CA ARG A 172 15.36 11.04 -0.56
C ARG A 172 14.26 10.28 -1.28
N ILE A 173 13.89 9.12 -0.74
CA ILE A 173 12.88 8.25 -1.34
C ILE A 173 11.83 7.92 -0.29
N PHE A 174 10.58 8.19 -0.59
CA PHE A 174 9.45 7.54 0.08
C PHE A 174 9.15 6.21 -0.60
N PHE A 175 9.12 5.16 0.18
CA PHE A 175 8.61 3.86 -0.23
C PHE A 175 7.21 3.75 0.35
N ASP A 176 6.23 3.88 -0.51
CA ASP A 176 4.83 4.13 -0.25
C ASP A 176 4.54 5.50 0.39
N LEU A 177 3.43 6.07 0.03
CA LEU A 177 2.80 7.23 0.66
C LEU A 177 1.39 6.84 1.10
N GLY A 178 1.34 5.88 2.01
CA GLY A 178 0.12 5.29 2.51
C GLY A 178 -0.24 5.75 3.92
N VAL A 179 -1.46 5.44 4.29
CA VAL A 179 -2.02 5.66 5.63
C VAL A 179 -3.23 4.77 5.81
N ASP A 180 -3.53 4.38 7.04
CA ASP A 180 -4.71 3.56 7.38
C ASP A 180 -5.96 4.06 6.64
N ILE A 181 -6.66 3.14 5.98
CA ILE A 181 -7.85 3.49 5.17
C ILE A 181 -8.93 4.16 6.05
N LYS A 182 -9.07 3.73 7.29
CA LYS A 182 -10.11 4.22 8.23
C LYS A 182 -9.71 5.48 9.00
N TYR A 183 -8.51 6.05 8.78
CA TYR A 183 -8.15 7.31 9.43
C TYR A 183 -8.94 8.48 8.85
N ASN A 184 -9.51 9.28 9.75
CA ASN A 184 -10.18 10.52 9.41
C ASN A 184 -9.15 11.63 9.09
N LYS A 185 -9.64 12.76 8.58
CA LYS A 185 -8.81 13.89 8.17
C LYS A 185 -7.92 14.43 9.30
N GLN A 186 -8.41 14.46 10.53
CA GLN A 186 -7.66 14.97 11.67
C GLN A 186 -6.40 14.13 11.91
N HIS A 187 -6.54 12.79 11.91
CA HIS A 187 -5.40 11.87 12.02
C HIS A 187 -4.45 12.03 10.83
N ILE A 188 -4.97 12.09 9.60
CA ILE A 188 -4.16 12.27 8.39
C ILE A 188 -3.38 13.59 8.44
N ASN A 189 -4.02 14.69 8.83
CA ASN A 189 -3.36 15.99 8.98
C ASN A 189 -2.27 15.96 10.06
N SER A 190 -2.46 15.23 11.15
CA SER A 190 -1.42 15.06 12.18
C SER A 190 -0.20 14.33 11.61
N ILE A 191 -0.43 13.26 10.85
CA ILE A 191 0.64 12.51 10.15
C ILE A 191 1.36 13.41 9.16
N ILE A 192 0.64 14.14 8.31
CA ILE A 192 1.24 15.05 7.31
C ILE A 192 2.13 16.10 7.99
N LYS A 193 1.73 16.62 9.14
CA LYS A 193 2.53 17.58 9.91
C LYS A 193 3.82 16.97 10.49
N SER A 194 3.82 15.67 10.77
CA SER A 194 5.00 14.97 11.29
C SER A 194 6.04 14.62 10.22
N ILE A 195 5.68 14.72 8.94
CA ILE A 195 6.53 14.39 7.79
C ILE A 195 6.97 15.69 7.09
N ASN A 196 8.25 15.81 6.82
CA ASN A 196 8.74 17.00 6.09
C ASN A 196 8.59 16.84 4.57
N PHE A 197 7.44 17.22 4.02
CA PHE A 197 7.19 17.24 2.58
C PHE A 197 7.68 18.50 1.85
N ASN A 198 8.33 19.44 2.56
CA ASN A 198 8.82 20.69 1.95
C ASN A 198 10.15 20.51 1.19
N GLN A 199 10.80 19.38 1.34
CA GLN A 199 12.04 19.06 0.63
C GLN A 199 11.73 18.16 -0.58
N PRO A 200 12.51 18.23 -1.65
CA PRO A 200 12.37 17.35 -2.80
C PRO A 200 12.45 15.86 -2.40
N TYR A 201 11.67 15.02 -3.03
CA TYR A 201 11.67 13.57 -2.79
C TYR A 201 11.25 12.79 -4.04
N ASN A 202 11.59 11.51 -4.06
CA ASN A 202 11.05 10.54 -5.01
C ASN A 202 10.07 9.64 -4.28
N CYS A 203 9.09 9.09 -4.98
CA CYS A 203 8.14 8.15 -4.43
C CYS A 203 8.21 6.84 -5.22
N VAL A 204 8.30 5.71 -4.51
CA VAL A 204 8.21 4.38 -5.07
C VAL A 204 7.04 3.68 -4.41
N LEU A 205 6.04 3.31 -5.20
CA LEU A 205 4.90 2.55 -4.73
C LEU A 205 5.24 1.06 -4.76
N SER A 206 5.07 0.38 -3.63
CA SER A 206 5.28 -1.07 -3.58
C SER A 206 4.24 -1.82 -4.40
N HIS A 207 2.97 -1.53 -4.20
CA HIS A 207 1.83 -2.07 -4.93
C HIS A 207 0.60 -1.17 -4.78
N TRP A 208 -0.48 -1.45 -5.53
CA TRP A 208 -1.64 -0.57 -5.64
C TRP A 208 -2.77 -0.86 -4.63
N ASP A 209 -2.45 -1.29 -3.40
CA ASP A 209 -3.44 -1.28 -2.31
C ASP A 209 -3.60 0.14 -1.77
N PHE A 210 -4.84 0.53 -1.46
CA PHE A 210 -5.20 1.91 -1.15
C PHE A 210 -4.44 2.47 0.05
N ASP A 211 -4.15 1.66 1.05
CA ASP A 211 -3.37 2.01 2.24
C ASP A 211 -1.87 2.24 1.97
N HIS A 212 -1.39 2.02 0.73
CA HIS A 212 -0.02 2.29 0.27
C HIS A 212 0.12 3.60 -0.51
N TYR A 213 -0.98 4.18 -1.04
CA TYR A 213 -0.92 5.44 -1.80
C TYR A 213 -1.94 6.50 -1.38
N LYS A 214 -2.77 6.24 -0.38
CA LYS A 214 -3.85 7.15 0.07
C LYS A 214 -3.34 8.56 0.36
N LEU A 215 -2.14 8.74 0.95
CA LEU A 215 -1.59 10.06 1.23
C LEU A 215 -1.37 10.90 -0.03
N ILE A 216 -1.13 10.30 -1.20
CA ILE A 216 -1.02 11.06 -2.47
C ILE A 216 -2.31 11.80 -2.76
N LEU A 217 -3.46 11.23 -2.41
CA LEU A 217 -4.77 11.83 -2.61
C LEU A 217 -5.17 12.84 -1.53
N GLU A 218 -4.49 12.81 -0.38
CA GLU A 218 -4.77 13.66 0.80
C GLU A 218 -3.78 14.84 0.93
N LEU A 219 -2.61 14.73 0.31
CA LEU A 219 -1.59 15.78 0.35
C LEU A 219 -2.02 17.00 -0.47
N LYS A 220 -1.74 18.19 0.06
CA LYS A 220 -1.91 19.44 -0.69
C LYS A 220 -0.90 19.54 -1.81
N ASP A 221 -1.28 20.22 -2.90
CA ASP A 221 -0.42 20.41 -4.08
C ASP A 221 0.96 20.95 -3.74
N LYS A 222 1.05 21.90 -2.79
CA LYS A 222 2.33 22.49 -2.33
C LYS A 222 3.34 21.45 -1.79
N TYR A 223 2.89 20.30 -1.35
CA TYR A 223 3.74 19.19 -0.91
C TYR A 223 4.06 18.24 -2.06
N LEU A 224 3.06 17.97 -2.91
CA LEU A 224 3.20 17.06 -4.04
C LEU A 224 4.12 17.61 -5.14
N ILE A 225 4.18 18.92 -5.35
CA ILE A 225 5.10 19.53 -6.33
C ILE A 225 6.58 19.31 -6.01
N ASN A 226 6.90 18.88 -4.77
CA ASN A 226 8.24 18.49 -4.37
C ASN A 226 8.55 17.03 -4.72
N MET A 227 7.58 16.26 -5.21
CA MET A 227 7.79 14.90 -5.73
C MET A 227 8.47 15.00 -7.10
N ASN A 228 9.74 14.59 -7.16
CA ASN A 228 10.51 14.63 -8.41
C ASN A 228 10.07 13.54 -9.39
N THR A 229 9.76 12.36 -8.86
CA THR A 229 9.42 11.18 -9.66
C THR A 229 8.54 10.23 -8.86
N PHE A 230 7.58 9.59 -9.55
CA PHE A 230 6.75 8.53 -9.01
C PHE A 230 7.01 7.23 -9.79
N LEU A 231 7.37 6.17 -9.07
CA LEU A 231 7.57 4.83 -9.64
C LEU A 231 6.52 3.88 -9.09
N ALA A 232 5.90 3.06 -9.93
CA ALA A 232 4.88 2.12 -9.49
C ALA A 232 4.89 0.83 -10.32
N PRO A 233 4.42 -0.30 -9.79
CA PRO A 233 4.34 -1.56 -10.54
C PRO A 233 3.21 -1.55 -11.55
N SER A 234 3.38 -2.32 -12.65
CA SER A 234 2.46 -2.38 -13.79
C SER A 234 1.16 -3.13 -13.55
N LYS A 235 1.00 -3.83 -12.42
CA LYS A 235 -0.27 -4.46 -12.06
C LYS A 235 -1.22 -3.44 -11.42
N ILE A 236 -1.85 -2.63 -12.25
CA ILE A 236 -2.66 -1.47 -11.88
C ILE A 236 -4.13 -1.84 -11.88
N PRO A 237 -4.88 -1.75 -10.75
CA PRO A 237 -6.32 -1.95 -10.75
C PRO A 237 -7.03 -0.77 -11.40
N ASN A 238 -8.14 -1.05 -12.10
CA ASN A 238 -8.93 -0.02 -12.77
C ASN A 238 -9.94 0.62 -11.82
N THR A 239 -9.44 1.18 -10.71
CA THR A 239 -10.29 1.82 -9.70
C THR A 239 -10.33 3.34 -9.85
N LEU A 240 -11.37 3.95 -9.29
CA LEU A 240 -11.52 5.39 -9.31
C LEU A 240 -10.43 6.11 -8.50
N SER A 241 -9.97 5.53 -7.39
CA SER A 241 -8.88 6.09 -6.58
C SER A 241 -7.55 6.08 -7.33
N VAL A 242 -7.25 4.98 -8.03
CA VAL A 242 -6.03 4.88 -8.86
C VAL A 242 -6.07 5.88 -10.01
N ASN A 243 -7.21 6.03 -10.68
CA ASN A 243 -7.38 7.01 -11.75
C ASN A 243 -7.08 8.43 -11.24
N LYS A 244 -7.59 8.77 -10.05
CA LYS A 244 -7.30 10.07 -9.42
C LYS A 244 -5.84 10.26 -9.06
N CYS A 245 -5.15 9.20 -8.63
CA CYS A 245 -3.70 9.28 -8.40
C CYS A 245 -3.00 9.73 -9.69
N PHE A 246 -3.31 9.12 -10.83
CA PHE A 246 -2.75 9.54 -12.11
C PHE A 246 -3.18 10.95 -12.53
N ASP A 247 -4.44 11.35 -12.28
CA ASP A 247 -4.92 12.70 -12.55
C ASP A 247 -4.13 13.75 -11.75
N VAL A 248 -3.81 13.47 -10.49
CA VAL A 248 -2.96 14.34 -9.64
C VAL A 248 -1.55 14.43 -10.22
N LEU A 249 -0.94 13.30 -10.56
CA LEU A 249 0.41 13.29 -11.14
C LEU A 249 0.47 14.09 -12.45
N LYS A 250 -0.50 13.92 -13.35
CA LYS A 250 -0.61 14.66 -14.61
C LYS A 250 -0.82 16.15 -14.38
N ARG A 251 -1.81 16.51 -13.56
CA ARG A 251 -2.15 17.91 -13.27
C ARG A 251 -0.97 18.68 -12.72
N LEU A 252 -0.17 18.06 -11.86
CA LEU A 252 1.02 18.66 -11.26
C LEU A 252 2.28 18.44 -12.10
N LYS A 253 2.16 17.79 -13.26
CA LYS A 253 3.29 17.46 -14.17
C LYS A 253 4.42 16.72 -13.46
N ILE A 254 4.05 15.81 -12.53
CA ILE A 254 4.99 14.93 -11.84
C ILE A 254 5.36 13.79 -12.80
N PRO A 255 6.65 13.62 -13.14
CA PRO A 255 7.06 12.49 -13.95
C PRO A 255 6.77 11.17 -13.25
N TYR A 256 6.24 10.19 -13.98
CA TYR A 256 6.04 8.86 -13.44
C TYR A 256 6.46 7.77 -14.42
N LEU A 257 6.89 6.65 -13.88
CA LEU A 257 7.31 5.47 -14.63
C LEU A 257 6.68 4.22 -14.04
N ILE A 258 6.08 3.42 -14.90
CA ILE A 258 5.47 2.15 -14.55
C ILE A 258 6.47 1.03 -14.79
N ILE A 259 6.82 0.32 -13.72
CA ILE A 259 7.82 -0.74 -13.72
C ILE A 259 7.16 -2.06 -14.08
N ASP A 260 7.48 -2.57 -15.24
CA ASP A 260 6.93 -3.83 -15.73
C ASP A 260 7.40 -5.04 -14.91
N LYS A 261 6.52 -6.03 -14.84
CA LYS A 261 6.80 -7.31 -14.18
C LYS A 261 8.02 -7.99 -14.77
N THR A 262 8.70 -8.79 -13.96
CA THR A 262 9.76 -9.68 -14.41
C THR A 262 9.20 -10.99 -14.97
N THR A 263 9.98 -11.71 -15.74
CA THR A 263 9.59 -13.02 -16.24
C THR A 263 9.47 -14.02 -15.09
N ARG A 264 8.41 -14.82 -15.11
CA ARG A 264 8.23 -15.89 -14.14
C ARG A 264 9.11 -17.08 -14.47
N LEU A 265 10.02 -17.43 -13.57
CA LEU A 265 11.02 -18.48 -13.81
C LEU A 265 10.49 -19.88 -13.46
N ASN A 266 9.52 -19.96 -12.55
CA ASN A 266 8.95 -21.23 -12.09
C ASN A 266 7.48 -21.06 -11.64
N LYS A 267 6.90 -22.05 -10.95
CA LYS A 267 5.53 -21.95 -10.44
C LYS A 267 5.33 -20.89 -9.35
N ARG A 268 6.41 -20.47 -8.65
CA ARG A 268 6.33 -19.44 -7.59
C ARG A 268 6.53 -18.06 -8.19
N ILE A 269 5.97 -17.06 -7.53
CA ILE A 269 6.20 -15.65 -7.87
C ILE A 269 7.59 -15.28 -7.38
N ASN A 270 8.49 -14.96 -8.31
CA ASN A 270 9.87 -14.57 -8.03
C ASN A 270 10.00 -13.06 -7.91
N LEU A 271 11.05 -12.63 -7.19
CA LEU A 271 11.58 -11.28 -7.23
C LEU A 271 12.89 -11.29 -8.02
N SER A 272 13.10 -10.31 -8.87
CA SER A 272 14.35 -10.13 -9.58
C SER A 272 14.79 -8.68 -9.46
N LYS A 273 16.08 -8.47 -9.25
CA LYS A 273 16.68 -7.14 -9.32
C LYS A 273 16.49 -6.58 -10.73
N LYS A 274 15.90 -5.40 -10.80
CA LYS A 274 15.62 -4.75 -12.08
C LYS A 274 16.55 -3.56 -12.33
N TYR A 275 16.78 -2.75 -11.31
CA TYR A 275 17.59 -1.55 -11.43
C TYR A 275 18.46 -1.32 -10.19
N ASP A 276 19.62 -0.73 -10.42
CA ASP A 276 20.41 -0.04 -9.41
C ASP A 276 20.04 1.44 -9.44
N ILE A 277 19.40 1.90 -8.36
CA ILE A 277 19.11 3.32 -8.16
C ILE A 277 20.25 3.91 -7.32
N PHE A 278 21.10 4.76 -7.88
CA PHE A 278 22.24 5.35 -7.16
C PHE A 278 23.03 4.28 -6.38
N ASN A 279 24.13 3.90 -6.78
CA ASN A 279 25.12 2.92 -6.30
C ASN A 279 24.76 1.97 -5.14
N ASN A 280 23.88 2.37 -4.23
CA ASN A 280 23.54 1.64 -3.00
C ASN A 280 22.07 1.27 -2.86
N ILE A 281 21.20 1.61 -3.82
CA ILE A 281 19.77 1.27 -3.76
C ILE A 281 19.41 0.40 -4.94
N GLU A 282 18.91 -0.80 -4.64
CA GLU A 282 18.43 -1.75 -5.64
C GLU A 282 16.91 -1.79 -5.64
N LEU A 283 16.32 -1.76 -6.83
CA LEU A 283 14.90 -1.98 -7.05
C LEU A 283 14.70 -3.40 -7.56
N TYR A 284 13.94 -4.17 -6.79
CA TYR A 284 13.47 -5.49 -7.17
C TYR A 284 12.03 -5.42 -7.61
N ARG A 285 11.67 -6.17 -8.64
CA ARG A 285 10.31 -6.30 -9.15
C ARG A 285 9.91 -7.77 -9.20
N SER A 286 8.68 -8.08 -8.77
CA SER A 286 8.17 -9.45 -8.86
C SER A 286 7.67 -9.79 -10.27
N SER A 287 7.61 -11.09 -10.56
CA SER A 287 6.66 -11.59 -11.54
C SER A 287 5.25 -11.50 -10.94
N ASP A 288 4.24 -11.15 -11.77
CA ASP A 288 2.89 -10.95 -11.23
C ASP A 288 2.22 -12.25 -10.76
N GLY A 289 1.57 -12.15 -9.62
CA GLY A 289 0.73 -13.18 -9.01
C GLY A 289 -0.77 -12.92 -9.15
N SER A 290 -1.57 -13.68 -8.43
CA SER A 290 -3.04 -13.52 -8.42
C SER A 290 -3.51 -12.29 -7.65
N ASN A 291 -2.76 -11.87 -6.63
CA ASN A 291 -3.08 -10.67 -5.83
C ASN A 291 -2.01 -9.58 -6.00
N LEU A 292 -2.28 -8.38 -5.48
CA LEU A 292 -1.36 -7.25 -5.54
C LEU A 292 -0.19 -7.40 -4.59
N ASN A 293 -0.40 -7.92 -3.39
CA ASN A 293 0.62 -8.04 -2.33
C ASN A 293 1.89 -8.77 -2.77
N GLN A 294 1.76 -9.77 -3.65
CA GLN A 294 2.91 -10.49 -4.20
C GLN A 294 3.43 -9.89 -5.52
N SER A 295 2.76 -8.88 -6.06
CA SER A 295 2.95 -8.40 -7.44
C SER A 295 3.44 -6.96 -7.44
N GLY A 296 4.55 -6.69 -6.75
CA GLY A 296 4.99 -5.34 -6.49
C GLY A 296 6.49 -5.11 -6.61
N ILE A 297 6.94 -4.08 -5.94
CA ILE A 297 8.32 -3.60 -5.88
C ILE A 297 8.84 -3.78 -4.45
N VAL A 298 10.11 -4.11 -4.32
CA VAL A 298 10.89 -4.10 -3.09
C VAL A 298 12.09 -3.20 -3.29
N LEU A 299 12.44 -2.39 -2.29
CA LEU A 299 13.69 -1.62 -2.30
C LEU A 299 14.69 -2.20 -1.31
N VAL A 300 15.94 -2.28 -1.74
CA VAL A 300 17.07 -2.68 -0.89
C VAL A 300 18.12 -1.58 -0.91
N TYR A 301 18.37 -0.98 0.26
CA TYR A 301 19.51 -0.10 0.45
C TYR A 301 20.70 -0.92 0.98
N LYS A 302 21.82 -0.88 0.26
CA LYS A 302 23.06 -1.57 0.64
C LYS A 302 23.95 -0.64 1.46
N GLY A 303 23.74 -0.64 2.76
CA GLY A 303 24.62 0.04 3.70
C GLY A 303 25.94 -0.71 3.90
N LYS A 304 26.95 -0.02 4.43
CA LYS A 304 28.29 -0.60 4.66
C LYS A 304 28.27 -1.83 5.57
N ASN A 305 27.46 -1.79 6.63
CA ASN A 305 27.45 -2.81 7.67
C ASN A 305 26.17 -3.64 7.69
N LYS A 306 25.11 -3.15 7.10
CA LYS A 306 23.81 -3.84 7.03
C LYS A 306 23.05 -3.44 5.76
N HIS A 307 22.22 -4.35 5.27
CA HIS A 307 21.27 -4.05 4.20
C HIS A 307 19.91 -3.69 4.80
N THR A 308 19.25 -2.68 4.23
CA THR A 308 17.90 -2.27 4.63
C THR A 308 16.91 -2.69 3.57
N ILE A 309 15.88 -3.44 3.93
CA ILE A 309 14.88 -3.98 3.02
C ILE A 309 13.51 -3.38 3.32
N LEU A 310 12.94 -2.66 2.34
CA LEU A 310 11.57 -2.16 2.36
C LEU A 310 10.72 -3.12 1.53
N THR A 311 9.94 -3.93 2.21
CA THR A 311 9.35 -5.15 1.67
C THR A 311 7.98 -4.95 1.00
N GLY A 312 7.27 -3.84 1.30
CA GLY A 312 5.83 -3.77 1.01
C GLY A 312 5.10 -4.97 1.64
N ASP A 313 4.19 -5.56 0.89
CA ASP A 313 3.39 -6.69 1.37
C ASP A 313 3.84 -8.05 0.80
N HIS A 314 5.07 -8.11 0.27
CA HIS A 314 5.62 -9.33 -0.30
C HIS A 314 5.70 -10.46 0.73
N HIS A 315 5.58 -11.70 0.26
CA HIS A 315 5.68 -12.86 1.12
C HIS A 315 7.09 -13.05 1.68
N TYR A 316 7.18 -13.60 2.92
CA TYR A 316 8.45 -13.86 3.60
C TYR A 316 9.41 -14.70 2.76
N TYR A 317 8.90 -15.73 2.04
CA TYR A 317 9.73 -16.54 1.16
C TYR A 317 10.32 -15.72 -0.02
N GLN A 318 9.58 -14.74 -0.56
CA GLN A 318 10.08 -13.91 -1.67
C GLN A 318 11.28 -13.07 -1.19
N ILE A 319 11.17 -12.47 0.00
CA ILE A 319 12.26 -11.70 0.58
C ILE A 319 13.46 -12.60 0.89
N TYR A 320 13.22 -13.77 1.51
CA TYR A 320 14.30 -14.67 1.86
C TYR A 320 14.99 -15.28 0.64
N ASP A 321 14.22 -15.93 -0.25
CA ASP A 321 14.78 -16.73 -1.33
C ASP A 321 15.45 -15.87 -2.43
N TYR A 322 14.95 -14.67 -2.67
CA TYR A 322 15.40 -13.84 -3.79
C TYR A 322 16.25 -12.62 -3.41
N ILE A 323 16.25 -12.21 -2.14
CA ILE A 323 17.05 -11.06 -1.67
C ILE A 323 18.07 -11.48 -0.63
N ILE A 324 17.66 -12.19 0.42
CA ILE A 324 18.55 -12.54 1.54
C ILE A 324 19.49 -13.68 1.16
N SER A 325 18.96 -14.82 0.73
CA SER A 325 19.74 -16.03 0.42
C SER A 325 20.82 -15.81 -0.65
N PRO A 326 20.57 -15.08 -1.76
CA PRO A 326 21.63 -14.77 -2.73
C PRO A 326 22.75 -13.88 -2.17
N ASN A 327 22.51 -13.14 -1.08
CA ASN A 327 23.48 -12.31 -0.40
C ASN A 327 24.00 -12.99 0.88
N SER A 328 24.28 -14.28 0.83
CA SER A 328 24.62 -15.13 2.00
C SER A 328 25.80 -14.64 2.84
N ASN A 329 26.68 -13.82 2.28
CA ASN A 329 27.79 -13.18 3.01
C ASN A 329 27.34 -12.01 3.89
N GLN A 330 26.14 -11.47 3.67
CA GLN A 330 25.55 -10.42 4.49
C GLN A 330 24.59 -11.04 5.50
N LEU A 331 24.92 -10.94 6.77
CA LEU A 331 24.08 -11.47 7.85
C LEU A 331 23.28 -10.41 8.62
N ASN A 332 23.58 -9.12 8.39
CA ASN A 332 22.96 -8.02 9.11
C ASN A 332 21.91 -7.33 8.24
N TYR A 333 20.67 -7.33 8.67
CA TYR A 333 19.56 -6.72 7.96
C TYR A 333 18.72 -5.80 8.84
N GLU A 334 18.33 -4.67 8.26
CA GLU A 334 17.27 -3.78 8.75
C GLU A 334 16.03 -4.02 7.90
N ILE A 335 14.91 -4.45 8.48
CA ILE A 335 13.74 -4.86 7.70
C ILE A 335 12.49 -4.12 8.18
N VAL A 336 11.75 -3.53 7.26
CA VAL A 336 10.36 -3.20 7.50
C VAL A 336 9.55 -4.46 7.24
N VAL A 337 8.88 -4.95 8.28
CA VAL A 337 8.23 -6.28 8.26
C VAL A 337 7.12 -6.31 7.20
N PRO A 338 7.09 -7.34 6.34
CA PRO A 338 6.10 -7.46 5.28
C PRO A 338 4.66 -7.38 5.78
N HIS A 339 3.79 -6.75 4.99
CA HIS A 339 2.35 -6.76 5.17
C HIS A 339 1.93 -6.40 6.60
N HIS A 340 2.53 -5.33 7.17
CA HIS A 340 2.23 -4.83 8.51
C HIS A 340 2.38 -5.88 9.63
N GLY A 341 3.23 -6.90 9.42
CA GLY A 341 3.33 -8.07 10.29
C GLY A 341 2.18 -9.06 10.12
N GLY A 342 1.38 -8.92 9.07
CA GLY A 342 0.27 -9.80 8.75
C GLY A 342 0.68 -11.14 8.15
N ASN A 343 -0.30 -11.87 7.62
CA ASN A 343 -0.07 -13.16 6.97
C ASN A 343 0.46 -12.97 5.54
N ALA A 344 1.77 -12.75 5.42
CA ALA A 344 2.48 -12.70 4.14
C ALA A 344 3.10 -14.07 3.78
N GLY A 345 2.30 -15.12 3.80
CA GLY A 345 2.77 -16.50 3.65
C GLY A 345 3.43 -17.05 4.92
N THR A 346 3.99 -18.23 4.84
CA THR A 346 4.64 -18.89 5.98
C THR A 346 5.98 -18.25 6.28
N LEU A 347 6.17 -17.78 7.51
CA LEU A 347 7.47 -17.38 8.04
C LEU A 347 8.23 -18.64 8.48
N ASN A 348 9.35 -18.95 7.81
CA ASN A 348 10.23 -20.03 8.22
C ASN A 348 11.26 -19.51 9.24
N GLU A 349 10.91 -19.54 10.53
CA GLU A 349 11.73 -18.99 11.60
C GLU A 349 13.14 -19.58 11.64
N SER A 350 13.34 -20.87 11.30
CA SER A 350 14.66 -21.50 11.34
C SER A 350 15.64 -20.86 10.36
N LEU A 351 15.17 -20.43 9.19
CA LEU A 351 16.00 -19.71 8.22
C LEU A 351 16.32 -18.29 8.68
N TRP A 352 15.30 -17.59 9.23
CA TRP A 352 15.44 -16.20 9.67
C TRP A 352 16.23 -16.06 10.97
N ASN A 353 16.29 -17.11 11.80
CA ASN A 353 17.03 -17.09 13.07
C ASN A 353 18.56 -16.98 12.90
N ASN A 354 19.08 -17.41 11.76
CA ASN A 354 20.50 -17.31 11.42
C ASN A 354 20.93 -15.88 11.06
N LEU A 355 19.98 -14.95 10.93
CA LEU A 355 20.22 -13.57 10.54
C LEU A 355 20.26 -12.65 11.78
N ARG A 356 21.09 -11.64 11.72
CA ARG A 356 21.07 -10.51 12.68
C ARG A 356 20.07 -9.47 12.17
N LEU A 357 18.86 -9.55 12.70
CA LEU A 357 17.74 -8.74 12.27
C LEU A 357 17.48 -7.59 13.23
N THR A 358 17.31 -6.40 12.67
CA THR A 358 16.70 -5.24 13.31
C THR A 358 15.60 -4.71 12.40
N GLY A 359 14.70 -3.88 12.92
CA GLY A 359 13.68 -3.30 12.04
C GLY A 359 12.41 -2.84 12.73
N CYS A 360 11.36 -2.71 11.93
CA CYS A 360 10.12 -2.12 12.35
C CYS A 360 8.90 -2.87 11.80
N ILE A 361 7.87 -2.98 12.64
CA ILE A 361 6.52 -3.38 12.25
C ILE A 361 5.68 -2.11 12.17
N SER A 362 5.29 -1.68 10.96
CA SER A 362 4.33 -0.60 10.75
C SER A 362 2.92 -1.17 10.81
N THR A 363 2.19 -0.99 11.92
CA THR A 363 0.90 -1.66 12.11
C THR A 363 -0.04 -0.92 13.05
N LYS A 364 -1.31 -1.33 13.01
CA LYS A 364 -2.36 -1.00 13.98
C LYS A 364 -3.27 -2.19 14.22
N SER A 365 -3.21 -2.76 15.40
CA SER A 365 -4.03 -3.92 15.77
C SER A 365 -5.53 -3.61 15.80
N GLY A 366 -6.35 -4.63 15.60
CA GLY A 366 -7.80 -4.51 15.64
C GLY A 366 -8.44 -3.77 14.45
N ARG A 367 -7.66 -3.36 13.45
CA ARG A 367 -8.18 -2.71 12.24
C ARG A 367 -8.62 -3.73 11.19
N TYR A 368 -7.77 -4.73 10.95
CA TYR A 368 -8.03 -5.79 9.98
C TYR A 368 -7.72 -7.15 10.60
N GLN A 369 -8.38 -8.19 10.10
CA GLN A 369 -8.15 -9.56 10.57
C GLN A 369 -6.70 -9.97 10.31
N ASN A 370 -6.03 -10.49 11.35
CA ASN A 370 -4.64 -10.95 11.28
C ASN A 370 -3.62 -9.87 10.88
N LEU A 371 -3.91 -8.59 11.17
CA LEU A 371 -2.95 -7.50 11.07
C LEU A 371 -2.78 -6.82 12.44
N PRO A 372 -1.62 -6.98 13.10
CA PRO A 372 -0.58 -7.96 12.76
C PRO A 372 -1.05 -9.40 13.07
N HIS A 373 -0.51 -10.40 12.37
CA HIS A 373 -0.71 -11.80 12.71
C HIS A 373 0.07 -12.12 14.00
N LYS A 374 -0.60 -12.76 14.97
CA LYS A 374 -0.05 -12.93 16.32
C LYS A 374 1.36 -13.55 16.32
N ASN A 375 1.57 -14.67 15.65
CA ASN A 375 2.83 -15.36 15.63
C ASN A 375 3.95 -14.51 14.99
N ASN A 376 3.66 -13.80 13.90
CA ASN A 376 4.63 -12.94 13.25
C ASN A 376 4.99 -11.74 14.14
N HIS A 377 3.98 -11.13 14.80
CA HIS A 377 4.21 -10.07 15.75
C HIS A 377 5.06 -10.55 16.93
N ASP A 378 4.73 -11.71 17.50
CA ASP A 378 5.49 -12.30 18.63
C ASP A 378 6.95 -12.58 18.21
N TYR A 379 7.17 -13.13 17.00
CA TYR A 379 8.51 -13.36 16.47
C TYR A 379 9.31 -12.06 16.33
N PHE A 380 8.80 -11.08 15.59
CA PHE A 380 9.56 -9.87 15.34
C PHE A 380 9.64 -8.95 16.57
N TYR A 381 8.54 -8.70 17.25
CA TYR A 381 8.50 -7.77 18.38
C TYR A 381 9.11 -8.35 19.66
N ASN A 382 8.67 -9.56 20.05
CA ASN A 382 9.10 -10.13 21.33
C ASN A 382 10.45 -10.86 21.23
N GLN A 383 10.68 -11.67 20.21
CA GLN A 383 11.92 -12.45 20.07
C GLN A 383 13.04 -11.63 19.43
N LYS A 384 12.78 -10.95 18.31
CA LYS A 384 13.80 -10.16 17.57
C LYS A 384 13.91 -8.71 18.04
N LYS A 385 13.03 -8.24 18.96
CA LYS A 385 13.05 -6.89 19.54
C LYS A 385 12.87 -5.76 18.53
N PHE A 386 12.09 -5.98 17.48
CA PHE A 386 11.77 -4.95 16.52
C PHE A 386 10.96 -3.82 17.14
N HIS A 387 11.10 -2.63 16.59
CA HIS A 387 10.16 -1.54 16.90
C HIS A 387 8.77 -1.89 16.33
N CYS A 388 7.74 -1.65 17.10
CA CYS A 388 6.35 -1.71 16.62
C CYS A 388 5.76 -0.30 16.75
N THR A 389 5.30 0.27 15.66
CA THR A 389 4.81 1.66 15.63
C THR A 389 3.61 1.87 16.53
N GLU A 390 2.70 0.89 16.60
CA GLU A 390 1.56 0.92 17.52
C GLU A 390 2.00 0.73 18.99
N CYS A 391 2.78 -0.31 19.27
CA CYS A 391 3.18 -0.67 20.63
C CYS A 391 3.97 0.45 21.31
N LYS A 392 4.72 1.21 20.53
CA LYS A 392 5.49 2.37 21.00
C LYS A 392 4.77 3.71 20.80
N ASN A 393 3.68 3.71 20.04
CA ASN A 393 2.97 4.92 19.58
C ASN A 393 3.93 5.98 19.02
N ALA A 394 4.90 5.56 18.22
CA ALA A 394 5.98 6.40 17.72
C ALA A 394 6.45 5.97 16.32
N HIS A 395 6.99 6.92 15.59
CA HIS A 395 7.76 6.66 14.38
C HIS A 395 9.05 5.90 14.74
N TYR A 396 9.50 5.07 13.82
CA TYR A 396 10.82 4.46 13.91
C TYR A 396 11.83 5.24 13.09
N LYS A 397 12.98 5.53 13.69
CA LYS A 397 14.09 6.17 12.98
C LYS A 397 15.40 5.47 13.35
N THR A 398 16.17 5.09 12.35
CA THR A 398 17.46 4.43 12.53
C THR A 398 18.47 4.91 11.49
N LYS A 399 19.75 4.86 11.85
CA LYS A 399 20.87 5.02 10.93
C LYS A 399 21.11 3.71 10.18
N ILE A 400 21.28 3.79 8.85
CA ILE A 400 21.42 2.64 7.95
C ILE A 400 22.72 2.68 7.14
#